data_a3b678546be1b967276b5b193167ad93
#
_entry.id   a3b678546be1b967276b5b193167ad93
#
_cell.length_a   1.000
_cell.length_b   1.000
_cell.length_c   1.000
_cell.angle_alpha   90.00
_cell.angle_beta   90.00
_cell.angle_gamma   90.00
#
_symmetry.space_group_name_H-M   'P 1'
#
loop_
_entity.id
_entity.type
_entity.pdbx_description
1 polymer ?
#
loop_
_entity_poly.entity_id
_entity_poly.type
_entity_poly.pdbx_seq_one_letter_code
_entity_poly.pdbx_strand_id
1 'polypeptide(L)'
;MYFAINKERSDIKTELDYAMHQLDQDSPFFKADLYKKYFTLDYNQSLTGREKSWLEEHGDIRIGFLNNDPAIFSRDEATEKLTGMLAEYTSYAKDCLGNQTLKFYIQDYDDYSAMLQALQEHEIDMIFYAGRNSDLAEKKGYTLTNTAWTYSLMAVTDEKYFNEDESYTVAVPKEQEALKQHIVFSYPQWKLVDYDSLTDAADMITNEKADCFLMGASQALIYDNNRDFKSVPLTKTMEI
;
A
#
# COMPACT_ATOMS: atom_id res chain seq x y z
N MET A 1 -20.99 18.28 0.89
CA MET A 1 -21.56 19.55 1.40
C MET A 1 -21.26 20.62 0.36
N TYR A 2 -22.20 21.48 0.02
CA TYR A 2 -22.05 22.51 -1.01
C TYR A 2 -22.52 23.84 -0.48
N PHE A 3 -21.95 24.94 -0.96
CA PHE A 3 -22.48 26.26 -0.76
C PHE A 3 -23.60 26.53 -1.77
N ALA A 4 -24.72 27.06 -1.33
CA ALA A 4 -25.77 27.56 -2.21
C ALA A 4 -25.63 29.06 -2.39
N ILE A 5 -25.59 29.51 -3.63
CA ILE A 5 -25.40 30.92 -3.99
C ILE A 5 -26.59 31.36 -4.85
N ASN A 6 -27.06 32.61 -4.65
CA ASN A 6 -28.10 33.19 -5.46
C ASN A 6 -27.68 33.18 -6.96
N LYS A 7 -28.58 32.75 -7.85
CA LYS A 7 -28.32 32.60 -9.29
C LYS A 7 -27.85 33.90 -9.97
N GLU A 8 -28.28 35.02 -9.42
CA GLU A 8 -27.94 36.38 -9.95
C GLU A 8 -26.53 36.84 -9.49
N ARG A 9 -25.86 36.07 -8.59
CA ARG A 9 -24.56 36.40 -8.04
C ARG A 9 -23.49 35.44 -8.54
N SER A 10 -23.36 35.37 -9.87
CA SER A 10 -22.29 34.56 -10.50
C SER A 10 -20.87 35.07 -10.17
N ASP A 11 -20.74 36.33 -9.83
CA ASP A 11 -19.54 36.99 -9.34
C ASP A 11 -19.05 36.26 -8.06
N ILE A 12 -19.90 36.10 -7.04
CA ILE A 12 -19.58 35.43 -5.80
C ILE A 12 -19.23 33.96 -6.03
N LYS A 13 -19.96 33.28 -6.96
CA LYS A 13 -19.65 31.91 -7.30
C LYS A 13 -18.22 31.75 -7.82
N THR A 14 -17.85 32.60 -8.78
CA THR A 14 -16.52 32.54 -9.41
C THR A 14 -15.40 32.82 -8.40
N GLU A 15 -15.56 33.81 -7.55
CA GLU A 15 -14.58 34.15 -6.52
C GLU A 15 -14.45 33.03 -5.46
N LEU A 16 -15.58 32.43 -5.06
CA LEU A 16 -15.57 31.35 -4.07
C LEU A 16 -14.93 30.07 -4.65
N ASP A 17 -15.28 29.72 -5.89
CA ASP A 17 -14.68 28.56 -6.56
C ASP A 17 -13.15 28.74 -6.70
N TYR A 18 -12.70 29.96 -7.04
CA TYR A 18 -11.29 30.30 -7.12
C TYR A 18 -10.60 30.20 -5.74
N ALA A 19 -11.20 30.79 -4.71
CA ALA A 19 -10.65 30.74 -3.36
C ALA A 19 -10.56 29.30 -2.82
N MET A 20 -11.56 28.46 -3.11
CA MET A 20 -11.54 27.06 -2.74
C MET A 20 -10.47 26.28 -3.48
N HIS A 21 -10.24 26.57 -4.75
CA HIS A 21 -9.17 25.96 -5.53
C HIS A 21 -7.78 26.36 -4.99
N GLN A 22 -7.58 27.65 -4.67
CA GLN A 22 -6.35 28.12 -4.03
C GLN A 22 -6.12 27.43 -2.67
N LEU A 23 -7.16 27.30 -1.86
CA LEU A 23 -7.07 26.63 -0.58
C LEU A 23 -6.69 25.15 -0.72
N ASP A 24 -7.20 24.46 -1.74
CA ASP A 24 -6.82 23.06 -2.01
C ASP A 24 -5.35 22.94 -2.47
N GLN A 25 -4.81 23.94 -3.15
CA GLN A 25 -3.39 23.99 -3.54
C GLN A 25 -2.47 24.34 -2.37
N ASP A 26 -2.81 25.38 -1.60
CA ASP A 26 -1.97 25.90 -0.51
C ASP A 26 -2.03 25.01 0.73
N SER A 27 -3.13 24.32 0.94
CA SER A 27 -3.39 23.49 2.12
C SER A 27 -4.15 22.20 1.75
N PRO A 28 -3.51 21.22 1.10
CA PRO A 28 -4.18 20.02 0.59
C PRO A 28 -4.94 19.22 1.65
N PHE A 29 -4.52 19.32 2.91
CA PHE A 29 -5.14 18.60 4.04
C PHE A 29 -6.20 19.40 4.78
N PHE A 30 -6.43 20.67 4.43
CA PHE A 30 -7.36 21.56 5.15
C PHE A 30 -8.77 20.97 5.29
N LYS A 31 -9.32 20.38 4.22
CA LYS A 31 -10.65 19.75 4.26
C LYS A 31 -10.69 18.54 5.19
N ALA A 32 -9.62 17.75 5.17
CA ALA A 32 -9.47 16.58 6.05
C ALA A 32 -9.35 17.02 7.52
N ASP A 33 -8.59 18.06 7.79
CA ASP A 33 -8.43 18.62 9.14
C ASP A 33 -9.72 19.23 9.68
N LEU A 34 -10.47 19.95 8.83
CA LEU A 34 -11.81 20.43 9.19
C LEU A 34 -12.78 19.29 9.47
N TYR A 35 -12.77 18.27 8.60
CA TYR A 35 -13.60 17.08 8.81
C TYR A 35 -13.23 16.41 10.13
N LYS A 36 -11.95 16.21 10.39
CA LYS A 36 -11.45 15.65 11.65
C LYS A 36 -11.86 16.51 12.86
N LYS A 37 -11.76 17.81 12.75
CA LYS A 37 -12.06 18.75 13.85
C LYS A 37 -13.54 18.84 14.22
N TYR A 38 -14.44 18.72 13.22
CA TYR A 38 -15.86 19.04 13.44
C TYR A 38 -16.82 17.87 13.21
N PHE A 39 -16.40 16.83 12.49
CA PHE A 39 -17.25 15.71 12.12
C PHE A 39 -16.71 14.36 12.58
N THR A 40 -15.43 14.25 12.89
CA THR A 40 -14.96 13.15 13.72
C THR A 40 -15.36 13.53 15.14
N LEU A 41 -16.41 12.90 15.64
CA LEU A 41 -16.51 12.79 17.08
C LEU A 41 -15.15 12.24 17.53
N ASP A 42 -14.59 12.77 18.62
CA ASP A 42 -13.57 12.05 19.37
C ASP A 42 -14.23 10.74 19.85
N TYR A 43 -14.44 9.83 18.89
CA TYR A 43 -14.48 8.44 19.21
C TYR A 43 -13.06 8.10 19.63
N ASN A 44 -12.75 8.39 20.88
CA ASN A 44 -12.01 7.43 21.64
C ASN A 44 -12.82 6.14 21.46
N GLN A 45 -12.51 5.36 20.47
CA GLN A 45 -13.01 4.01 20.34
C GLN A 45 -12.37 3.26 21.49
N SER A 46 -12.91 3.55 22.68
CA SER A 46 -12.52 2.82 23.88
C SER A 46 -12.98 1.40 23.61
N LEU A 47 -12.00 0.52 23.57
CA LEU A 47 -12.25 -0.91 23.49
C LEU A 47 -13.37 -1.30 24.45
N THR A 48 -14.31 -2.09 23.98
CA THR A 48 -15.35 -2.66 24.83
C THR A 48 -14.72 -3.52 25.93
N GLY A 49 -15.43 -3.78 26.99
CA GLY A 49 -14.93 -4.66 28.07
C GLY A 49 -14.49 -6.03 27.54
N ARG A 50 -15.22 -6.57 26.55
CA ARG A 50 -14.89 -7.86 25.92
C ARG A 50 -13.57 -7.80 25.13
N GLU A 51 -13.37 -6.72 24.38
CA GLU A 51 -12.12 -6.53 23.61
C GLU A 51 -10.91 -6.33 24.52
N LYS A 52 -11.08 -5.60 25.64
CA LYS A 52 -10.04 -5.46 26.66
C LYS A 52 -9.66 -6.80 27.28
N SER A 53 -10.65 -7.59 27.70
CA SER A 53 -10.42 -8.92 28.26
C SER A 53 -9.73 -9.83 27.25
N TRP A 54 -10.14 -9.78 25.98
CA TRP A 54 -9.50 -10.56 24.93
C TRP A 54 -8.02 -10.17 24.75
N LEU A 55 -7.69 -8.87 24.74
CA LEU A 55 -6.31 -8.40 24.63
C LEU A 55 -5.45 -8.80 25.85
N GLU A 56 -6.04 -8.76 27.04
CA GLU A 56 -5.35 -9.20 28.27
C GLU A 56 -5.03 -10.69 28.24
N GLU A 57 -5.93 -11.51 27.71
CA GLU A 57 -5.76 -12.98 27.59
C GLU A 57 -4.84 -13.35 26.43
N HIS A 58 -4.94 -12.64 25.29
CA HIS A 58 -4.17 -12.91 24.08
C HIS A 58 -2.70 -12.46 24.21
N GLY A 59 -2.47 -11.32 24.86
CA GLY A 59 -1.14 -10.70 24.97
C GLY A 59 -0.77 -9.85 23.76
N ASP A 60 0.47 -9.95 23.30
CA ASP A 60 0.99 -9.15 22.20
C ASP A 60 0.37 -9.59 20.86
N ILE A 61 -0.05 -8.65 20.03
CA ILE A 61 -0.52 -8.93 18.67
C ILE A 61 0.70 -9.18 17.79
N ARG A 62 0.76 -10.34 17.17
CA ARG A 62 1.91 -10.79 16.37
C ARG A 62 1.66 -10.50 14.90
N ILE A 63 2.55 -9.72 14.28
CA ILE A 63 2.43 -9.29 12.90
C ILE A 63 3.61 -9.81 12.09
N GLY A 64 3.33 -10.57 11.03
CA GLY A 64 4.32 -10.95 10.04
C GLY A 64 4.39 -9.95 8.88
N PHE A 65 5.58 -9.69 8.37
CA PHE A 65 5.81 -8.87 7.19
C PHE A 65 6.95 -9.43 6.33
N LEU A 66 6.98 -9.06 5.04
CA LEU A 66 8.07 -9.42 4.14
C LEU A 66 9.17 -8.35 4.19
N ASN A 67 10.41 -8.81 4.40
CA ASN A 67 11.59 -7.94 4.46
C ASN A 67 12.14 -7.61 3.06
N ASN A 68 11.28 -7.13 2.16
CA ASN A 68 11.63 -6.84 0.77
C ASN A 68 11.27 -5.41 0.29
N ASP A 69 10.66 -4.61 1.13
CA ASP A 69 10.30 -3.21 0.82
C ASP A 69 10.65 -2.28 1.99
N PRO A 70 11.81 -1.58 1.93
CA PRO A 70 12.26 -0.68 2.99
C PRO A 70 11.32 0.51 3.27
N ALA A 71 10.47 0.90 2.32
CA ALA A 71 9.50 1.98 2.54
C ALA A 71 8.32 1.51 3.39
N ILE A 72 7.93 0.25 3.25
CA ILE A 72 6.87 -0.36 4.05
C ILE A 72 7.39 -0.68 5.44
N PHE A 73 8.62 -1.20 5.51
CA PHE A 73 9.25 -1.60 6.74
C PHE A 73 10.77 -1.54 6.61
N SER A 74 11.42 -0.99 7.61
CA SER A 74 12.87 -1.04 7.75
C SER A 74 13.24 -1.16 9.24
N ARG A 75 14.30 -1.88 9.50
CA ARG A 75 14.90 -1.95 10.83
C ARG A 75 16.24 -1.21 10.79
N ASP A 76 16.38 -0.18 11.61
CA ASP A 76 17.65 0.51 11.76
C ASP A 76 18.68 -0.43 12.37
N GLU A 77 19.75 -0.74 11.63
CA GLU A 77 20.75 -1.74 12.03
C GLU A 77 21.50 -1.38 13.32
N ALA A 78 21.60 -0.09 13.66
CA ALA A 78 22.32 0.36 14.84
C ALA A 78 21.46 0.38 16.10
N THR A 79 20.17 0.67 15.97
CA THR A 79 19.23 0.85 17.09
C THR A 79 18.19 -0.26 17.17
N GLU A 80 18.12 -1.14 16.19
CA GLU A 80 17.06 -2.13 15.97
C GLU A 80 15.65 -1.54 15.96
N LYS A 81 15.56 -0.21 15.85
CA LYS A 81 14.29 0.50 15.83
C LYS A 81 13.57 0.25 14.50
N LEU A 82 12.30 -0.12 14.61
CA LEU A 82 11.43 -0.22 13.46
C LEU A 82 11.10 1.16 12.91
N THR A 83 11.21 1.32 11.60
CA THR A 83 10.82 2.50 10.85
C THR A 83 9.94 2.08 9.67
N GLY A 84 9.40 3.07 8.95
CA GLY A 84 8.51 2.80 7.84
C GLY A 84 7.05 2.71 8.25
N MET A 85 6.22 2.41 7.29
CA MET A 85 4.77 2.50 7.35
C MET A 85 4.14 1.61 8.45
N LEU A 86 4.63 0.38 8.61
CA LEU A 86 4.12 -0.53 9.64
C LEU A 86 4.40 0.01 11.06
N ALA A 87 5.58 0.60 11.28
CA ALA A 87 5.94 1.17 12.58
C ALA A 87 5.02 2.35 12.95
N GLU A 88 4.72 3.22 11.98
CA GLU A 88 3.79 4.33 12.17
C GLU A 88 2.36 3.83 12.38
N TYR A 89 1.93 2.83 11.61
CA TYR A 89 0.59 2.24 11.73
C TYR A 89 0.34 1.65 13.12
N THR A 90 1.29 0.87 13.64
CA THR A 90 1.20 0.27 14.97
C THR A 90 1.26 1.32 16.09
N SER A 91 2.04 2.39 15.91
CA SER A 91 2.05 3.52 16.85
C SER A 91 0.70 4.25 16.85
N TYR A 92 0.17 4.56 15.66
CA TYR A 92 -1.12 5.23 15.51
C TYR A 92 -2.30 4.40 16.04
N ALA A 93 -2.27 3.08 15.88
CA ALA A 93 -3.30 2.19 16.42
C ALA A 93 -3.43 2.29 17.94
N LYS A 94 -2.32 2.43 18.67
CA LYS A 94 -2.34 2.66 20.12
C LYS A 94 -3.04 3.95 20.49
N ASP A 95 -2.75 5.01 19.77
CA ASP A 95 -3.34 6.32 20.00
C ASP A 95 -4.84 6.34 19.66
N CYS A 96 -5.24 5.76 18.52
CA CYS A 96 -6.64 5.68 18.11
C CYS A 96 -7.50 4.86 19.07
N LEU A 97 -6.98 3.76 19.62
CA LEU A 97 -7.70 2.92 20.55
C LEU A 97 -7.60 3.43 22.00
N GLY A 98 -6.87 4.50 22.25
CA GLY A 98 -6.64 5.04 23.60
C GLY A 98 -6.02 4.00 24.54
N ASN A 99 -5.34 2.99 23.99
CA ASN A 99 -4.78 1.89 24.73
C ASN A 99 -3.26 1.83 24.59
N GLN A 100 -2.58 2.49 25.52
CA GLN A 100 -1.12 2.53 25.58
C GLN A 100 -0.50 1.17 26.00
N THR A 101 -1.31 0.23 26.47
CA THR A 101 -0.84 -1.13 26.84
C THR A 101 -0.84 -2.08 25.67
N LEU A 102 -1.47 -1.70 24.53
CA LEU A 102 -1.45 -2.49 23.31
C LEU A 102 -0.02 -2.70 22.83
N LYS A 103 0.38 -3.93 22.67
CA LYS A 103 1.72 -4.31 22.22
C LYS A 103 1.63 -5.05 20.90
N PHE A 104 2.63 -4.80 20.07
CA PHE A 104 2.80 -5.50 18.80
C PHE A 104 4.16 -6.19 18.80
N TYR A 105 4.16 -7.46 18.46
CA TYR A 105 5.36 -8.22 18.14
C TYR A 105 5.46 -8.35 16.64
N ILE A 106 6.51 -7.78 16.03
CA ILE A 106 6.67 -7.69 14.58
C ILE A 106 7.80 -8.61 14.16
N GLN A 107 7.49 -9.58 13.30
CA GLN A 107 8.40 -10.60 12.81
C GLN A 107 8.58 -10.49 11.31
N ASP A 108 9.81 -10.49 10.85
CA ASP A 108 10.20 -10.48 9.45
C ASP A 108 10.27 -11.90 8.87
N TYR A 109 9.92 -11.99 7.60
CA TYR A 109 10.00 -13.18 6.79
C TYR A 109 10.65 -12.84 5.44
N ASP A 110 11.52 -13.73 4.96
CA ASP A 110 12.16 -13.59 3.64
C ASP A 110 11.25 -14.09 2.51
N ASP A 111 10.24 -14.91 2.84
CA ASP A 111 9.40 -15.62 1.90
C ASP A 111 7.92 -15.58 2.33
N TYR A 112 7.06 -15.27 1.36
CA TYR A 112 5.62 -15.15 1.58
C TYR A 112 4.98 -16.48 2.02
N SER A 113 5.46 -17.60 1.51
CA SER A 113 4.89 -18.91 1.86
C SER A 113 5.15 -19.28 3.32
N ALA A 114 6.36 -18.98 3.82
CA ALA A 114 6.70 -19.16 5.22
C ALA A 114 5.87 -18.26 6.14
N MET A 115 5.70 -16.99 5.77
CA MET A 115 4.84 -16.06 6.51
C MET A 115 3.38 -16.50 6.52
N LEU A 116 2.86 -17.00 5.40
CA LEU A 116 1.49 -17.50 5.30
C LEU A 116 1.31 -18.78 6.13
N GLN A 117 2.28 -19.67 6.12
CA GLN A 117 2.27 -20.88 6.97
C GLN A 117 2.21 -20.50 8.45
N ALA A 118 3.03 -19.54 8.90
CA ALA A 118 3.00 -19.04 10.27
C ALA A 118 1.62 -18.46 10.67
N LEU A 119 0.93 -17.78 9.74
CA LEU A 119 -0.44 -17.33 9.96
C LEU A 119 -1.41 -18.50 10.12
N GLN A 120 -1.31 -19.52 9.27
CA GLN A 120 -2.18 -20.71 9.31
C GLN A 120 -1.94 -21.57 10.56
N GLU A 121 -0.71 -21.61 11.06
CA GLU A 121 -0.33 -22.31 12.28
C GLU A 121 -0.55 -21.48 13.55
N HIS A 122 -1.10 -20.27 13.42
CA HIS A 122 -1.35 -19.32 14.52
C HIS A 122 -0.08 -18.89 15.28
N GLU A 123 1.07 -18.93 14.62
CA GLU A 123 2.32 -18.37 15.14
C GLU A 123 2.31 -16.86 15.08
N ILE A 124 1.63 -16.28 14.07
CA ILE A 124 1.32 -14.86 13.93
C ILE A 124 -0.19 -14.66 13.80
N ASP A 125 -0.68 -13.48 14.15
CA ASP A 125 -2.10 -13.16 14.18
C ASP A 125 -2.56 -12.45 12.90
N MET A 126 -1.65 -11.74 12.24
CA MET A 126 -1.92 -11.00 11.02
C MET A 126 -0.67 -10.85 10.15
N ILE A 127 -0.89 -10.65 8.87
CA ILE A 127 0.13 -10.32 7.88
C ILE A 127 0.00 -8.85 7.50
N PHE A 128 1.13 -8.19 7.35
CA PHE A 128 1.24 -6.86 6.77
C PHE A 128 2.23 -6.90 5.61
N TYR A 129 1.82 -6.66 4.40
CA TYR A 129 0.49 -6.44 3.84
C TYR A 129 0.00 -7.66 3.03
N ALA A 130 -1.31 -7.70 2.70
CA ALA A 130 -1.88 -8.70 1.80
C ALA A 130 -2.59 -7.99 0.65
N GLY A 131 -2.47 -8.55 -0.57
CA GLY A 131 -3.18 -8.04 -1.73
C GLY A 131 -4.69 -8.32 -1.66
N ARG A 132 -5.50 -7.48 -2.29
CA ARG A 132 -6.96 -7.60 -2.34
C ARG A 132 -7.39 -8.76 -3.25
N ASN A 133 -7.46 -9.96 -2.68
CA ASN A 133 -8.04 -11.12 -3.31
C ASN A 133 -8.78 -11.99 -2.28
N SER A 134 -10.07 -11.73 -2.11
CA SER A 134 -10.91 -12.45 -1.15
C SER A 134 -11.03 -13.94 -1.45
N ASP A 135 -11.07 -14.34 -2.72
CA ASP A 135 -11.17 -15.75 -3.11
C ASP A 135 -9.89 -16.52 -2.77
N LEU A 136 -8.73 -15.87 -2.94
CA LEU A 136 -7.45 -16.44 -2.55
C LEU A 136 -7.32 -16.52 -1.03
N ALA A 137 -7.74 -15.46 -0.34
CA ALA A 137 -7.74 -15.40 1.12
C ALA A 137 -8.58 -16.54 1.72
N GLU A 138 -9.81 -16.73 1.23
CA GLU A 138 -10.69 -17.82 1.68
C GLU A 138 -10.07 -19.19 1.41
N LYS A 139 -9.53 -19.43 0.21
CA LYS A 139 -8.85 -20.69 -0.14
C LYS A 139 -7.64 -20.98 0.74
N LYS A 140 -6.95 -19.93 1.19
CA LYS A 140 -5.76 -19.99 2.05
C LYS A 140 -6.08 -19.92 3.54
N GLY A 141 -7.37 -19.79 3.91
CA GLY A 141 -7.85 -19.86 5.29
C GLY A 141 -7.65 -18.59 6.12
N TYR A 142 -7.57 -17.41 5.48
CA TYR A 142 -7.51 -16.12 6.19
C TYR A 142 -8.57 -15.16 5.67
N THR A 143 -8.78 -14.06 6.38
CA THR A 143 -9.74 -13.00 6.04
C THR A 143 -9.01 -11.69 5.83
N LEU A 144 -9.45 -10.91 4.84
CA LEU A 144 -8.91 -9.57 4.60
C LEU A 144 -9.65 -8.53 5.45
N THR A 145 -8.93 -7.52 5.91
CA THR A 145 -9.50 -6.31 6.51
C THR A 145 -10.08 -5.39 5.42
N ASN A 146 -10.58 -4.23 5.82
CA ASN A 146 -10.78 -3.15 4.86
C ASN A 146 -9.43 -2.72 4.29
N THR A 147 -9.45 -2.20 3.05
CA THR A 147 -8.26 -1.68 2.37
C THR A 147 -7.50 -0.71 3.29
N ALA A 148 -6.26 -1.02 3.59
CA ALA A 148 -5.41 -0.14 4.41
C ALA A 148 -4.97 1.07 3.60
N TRP A 149 -4.56 0.86 2.36
CA TRP A 149 -4.30 1.91 1.36
C TRP A 149 -4.20 1.36 -0.07
N THR A 150 -4.10 2.29 -1.02
CA THR A 150 -3.81 1.98 -2.42
C THR A 150 -2.42 2.50 -2.78
N TYR A 151 -1.68 1.76 -3.59
CA TYR A 151 -0.40 2.23 -4.10
C TYR A 151 -0.32 2.13 -5.61
N SER A 152 0.47 3.02 -6.19
CA SER A 152 0.71 3.04 -7.62
C SER A 152 1.77 2.02 -7.99
N LEU A 153 1.51 1.27 -9.04
CA LEU A 153 2.51 0.43 -9.70
C LEU A 153 3.26 1.27 -10.73
N MET A 154 4.52 0.96 -10.89
CA MET A 154 5.39 1.55 -11.89
C MET A 154 5.83 0.47 -12.87
N ALA A 155 5.75 0.77 -14.15
CA ALA A 155 6.42 0.02 -15.19
C ALA A 155 7.83 0.59 -15.40
N VAL A 156 8.85 -0.23 -15.22
CA VAL A 156 10.25 0.12 -15.49
C VAL A 156 10.65 -0.45 -16.84
N THR A 157 11.07 0.40 -17.76
CA THR A 157 11.34 0.07 -19.16
C THR A 157 12.48 0.92 -19.71
N ASP A 158 13.14 0.46 -20.76
CA ASP A 158 14.11 1.21 -21.57
C ASP A 158 13.45 1.86 -22.80
N GLU A 159 12.18 1.55 -23.08
CA GLU A 159 11.45 2.10 -24.20
C GLU A 159 11.25 3.62 -24.08
N LYS A 160 11.40 4.33 -25.20
CA LYS A 160 11.19 5.78 -25.25
C LYS A 160 9.75 6.18 -24.95
N TYR A 161 8.79 5.39 -25.38
CA TYR A 161 7.36 5.60 -25.18
C TYR A 161 6.76 4.32 -24.61
N PHE A 162 6.02 4.46 -23.53
CA PHE A 162 5.26 3.41 -22.92
C PHE A 162 3.79 3.82 -22.85
N ASN A 163 2.92 2.99 -23.39
CA ASN A 163 1.47 3.20 -23.37
C ASN A 163 0.80 1.94 -22.85
N GLU A 164 0.23 2.01 -21.66
CA GLU A 164 -0.35 0.85 -20.97
C GLU A 164 -1.53 0.18 -21.70
N ASP A 165 -2.10 0.81 -22.75
CA ASP A 165 -3.14 0.20 -23.59
C ASP A 165 -2.57 -0.73 -24.68
N GLU A 166 -1.27 -0.73 -24.88
CA GLU A 166 -0.58 -1.64 -25.82
C GLU A 166 -0.29 -3.00 -25.19
N SER A 167 0.10 -3.97 -26.00
CA SER A 167 0.43 -5.32 -25.55
C SER A 167 1.92 -5.42 -25.24
N TYR A 168 2.25 -5.84 -24.03
CA TYR A 168 3.62 -6.00 -23.55
C TYR A 168 3.85 -7.39 -22.95
N THR A 169 5.10 -7.85 -22.99
CA THR A 169 5.60 -8.91 -22.13
C THR A 169 6.13 -8.25 -20.85
N VAL A 170 5.49 -8.52 -19.74
CA VAL A 170 5.72 -7.80 -18.48
C VAL A 170 6.33 -8.76 -17.45
N ALA A 171 7.52 -8.44 -16.97
CA ALA A 171 8.15 -9.21 -15.91
C ALA A 171 7.57 -8.81 -14.54
N VAL A 172 7.20 -9.82 -13.74
CA VAL A 172 6.62 -9.66 -12.41
C VAL A 172 7.34 -10.57 -11.41
N PRO A 173 7.38 -10.20 -10.12
CA PRO A 173 7.98 -11.06 -9.11
C PRO A 173 7.27 -12.41 -9.05
N LYS A 174 8.02 -13.50 -9.05
CA LYS A 174 7.49 -14.86 -9.08
C LYS A 174 6.54 -15.17 -7.94
N GLU A 175 6.84 -14.71 -6.75
CA GLU A 175 6.12 -15.00 -5.52
C GLU A 175 4.90 -14.08 -5.26
N GLN A 176 4.70 -13.05 -6.11
CA GLN A 176 3.63 -12.05 -5.90
C GLN A 176 2.34 -12.40 -6.67
N GLU A 177 1.67 -13.46 -6.28
CA GLU A 177 0.45 -13.92 -6.93
C GLU A 177 -0.67 -12.87 -6.96
N ALA A 178 -0.81 -12.06 -5.89
CA ALA A 178 -1.81 -10.98 -5.83
C ALA A 178 -1.54 -9.89 -6.90
N LEU A 179 -0.27 -9.56 -7.13
CA LEU A 179 0.12 -8.63 -8.20
C LEU A 179 -0.20 -9.22 -9.57
N LYS A 180 0.16 -10.48 -9.82
CA LYS A 180 -0.13 -11.16 -11.09
C LYS A 180 -1.63 -11.16 -11.42
N GLN A 181 -2.47 -11.47 -10.45
CA GLN A 181 -3.92 -11.45 -10.63
C GLN A 181 -4.45 -10.04 -10.87
N HIS A 182 -3.94 -9.04 -10.16
CA HIS A 182 -4.29 -7.65 -10.41
C HIS A 182 -3.94 -7.24 -11.85
N ILE A 183 -2.76 -7.58 -12.33
CA ILE A 183 -2.32 -7.25 -13.69
C ILE A 183 -3.15 -7.99 -14.76
N VAL A 184 -3.38 -9.28 -14.61
CA VAL A 184 -4.22 -10.06 -15.55
C VAL A 184 -5.63 -9.46 -15.65
N PHE A 185 -6.19 -9.00 -14.53
CA PHE A 185 -7.51 -8.36 -14.52
C PHE A 185 -7.49 -6.96 -15.13
N SER A 186 -6.47 -6.16 -14.78
CA SER A 186 -6.39 -4.75 -15.15
C SER A 186 -5.87 -4.53 -16.58
N TYR A 187 -4.98 -5.40 -17.04
CA TYR A 187 -4.28 -5.32 -18.33
C TYR A 187 -4.31 -6.67 -19.03
N PRO A 188 -5.49 -7.15 -19.46
CA PRO A 188 -5.64 -8.48 -20.03
C PRO A 188 -4.85 -8.71 -21.34
N GLN A 189 -4.40 -7.63 -21.98
CA GLN A 189 -3.56 -7.66 -23.19
C GLN A 189 -2.08 -7.95 -22.90
N TRP A 190 -1.65 -7.90 -21.62
CA TRP A 190 -0.26 -8.12 -21.25
C TRP A 190 0.04 -9.59 -21.01
N LYS A 191 1.23 -10.02 -21.42
CA LYS A 191 1.76 -11.35 -21.14
C LYS A 191 2.72 -11.28 -19.95
N LEU A 192 2.47 -12.06 -18.91
CA LEU A 192 3.33 -12.07 -17.73
C LEU A 192 4.44 -13.12 -17.86
N VAL A 193 5.62 -12.74 -17.37
CA VAL A 193 6.79 -13.61 -17.17
C VAL A 193 7.35 -13.37 -15.77
N ASP A 194 7.82 -14.43 -15.13
CA ASP A 194 8.30 -14.36 -13.76
C ASP A 194 9.77 -13.95 -13.71
N TYR A 195 10.14 -13.16 -12.68
CA TYR A 195 11.52 -12.92 -12.32
C TYR A 195 11.78 -13.27 -10.85
N ASP A 196 13.02 -13.65 -10.53
CA ASP A 196 13.42 -14.02 -9.16
C ASP A 196 14.07 -12.84 -8.40
N SER A 197 14.68 -11.88 -9.12
CA SER A 197 15.30 -10.70 -8.53
C SER A 197 15.19 -9.47 -9.44
N LEU A 198 15.36 -8.26 -8.88
CA LEU A 198 15.37 -7.02 -9.67
C LEU A 198 16.50 -6.97 -10.71
N THR A 199 17.63 -7.62 -10.42
CA THR A 199 18.72 -7.77 -11.39
C THR A 199 18.30 -8.65 -12.55
N ASP A 200 17.64 -9.77 -12.26
CA ASP A 200 17.07 -10.66 -13.28
C ASP A 200 16.01 -9.92 -14.14
N ALA A 201 15.13 -9.14 -13.51
CA ALA A 201 14.15 -8.32 -14.22
C ALA A 201 14.81 -7.32 -15.20
N ALA A 202 15.87 -6.62 -14.77
CA ALA A 202 16.62 -5.70 -15.61
C ALA A 202 17.32 -6.44 -16.77
N ASP A 203 17.90 -7.60 -16.51
CA ASP A 203 18.52 -8.45 -17.52
C ASP A 203 17.50 -8.97 -18.54
N MET A 204 16.25 -9.20 -18.12
CA MET A 204 15.18 -9.59 -19.02
C MET A 204 14.83 -8.51 -20.04
N ILE A 205 14.82 -7.23 -19.64
CA ILE A 205 14.64 -6.11 -20.60
C ILE A 205 15.85 -6.02 -21.52
N THR A 206 17.06 -5.96 -20.98
CA THR A 206 18.30 -5.85 -21.76
C THR A 206 18.44 -6.97 -22.79
N ASN A 207 17.92 -8.17 -22.50
CA ASN A 207 17.95 -9.33 -23.40
C ASN A 207 16.65 -9.51 -24.22
N GLU A 208 15.80 -8.49 -24.29
CA GLU A 208 14.53 -8.50 -25.05
C GLU A 208 13.57 -9.65 -24.68
N LYS A 209 13.63 -10.14 -23.44
CA LYS A 209 12.73 -11.18 -22.91
C LYS A 209 11.47 -10.59 -22.28
N ALA A 210 11.53 -9.33 -21.86
CA ALA A 210 10.41 -8.55 -21.39
C ALA A 210 10.55 -7.10 -21.87
N ASP A 211 9.42 -6.42 -22.06
CA ASP A 211 9.37 -5.02 -22.48
C ASP A 211 9.43 -4.08 -21.26
N CYS A 212 8.96 -4.54 -20.13
CA CYS A 212 9.06 -3.83 -18.85
C CYS A 212 8.99 -4.81 -17.68
N PHE A 213 9.34 -4.34 -16.49
CA PHE A 213 9.03 -5.03 -15.24
C PHE A 213 8.26 -4.13 -14.29
N LEU A 214 7.51 -4.71 -13.38
CA LEU A 214 6.66 -3.99 -12.45
C LEU A 214 7.27 -3.97 -11.05
N MET A 215 7.11 -2.81 -10.39
CA MET A 215 7.45 -2.63 -8.98
C MET A 215 6.54 -1.58 -8.33
N GLY A 216 6.56 -1.49 -7.00
CA GLY A 216 5.91 -0.42 -6.28
C GLY A 216 6.60 0.93 -6.51
N ALA A 217 5.84 2.02 -6.41
CA ALA A 217 6.38 3.37 -6.62
C ALA A 217 7.55 3.71 -5.69
N SER A 218 7.53 3.23 -4.46
CA SER A 218 8.62 3.41 -3.48
C SER A 218 9.94 2.77 -3.95
N GLN A 219 9.86 1.57 -4.52
CA GLN A 219 11.02 0.85 -5.05
C GLN A 219 11.53 1.49 -6.35
N ALA A 220 10.62 1.96 -7.19
CA ALA A 220 10.96 2.61 -8.45
C ALA A 220 11.79 3.89 -8.26
N LEU A 221 11.51 4.66 -7.21
CA LEU A 221 12.30 5.85 -6.87
C LEU A 221 13.79 5.53 -6.60
N ILE A 222 14.08 4.35 -6.06
CA ILE A 222 15.46 3.89 -5.84
C ILE A 222 16.10 3.49 -7.18
N TYR A 223 15.30 2.96 -8.10
CA TYR A 223 15.75 2.47 -9.40
C TYR A 223 15.95 3.59 -10.43
N ASP A 224 15.23 4.70 -10.30
CA ASP A 224 15.23 5.87 -11.22
C ASP A 224 16.60 6.59 -11.28
N ASN A 225 17.53 6.21 -10.40
CA ASN A 225 18.94 6.63 -10.47
C ASN A 225 19.74 5.85 -11.53
N ASN A 226 19.18 4.83 -12.14
CA ASN A 226 19.83 4.08 -13.22
C ASN A 226 19.45 4.71 -14.57
N ARG A 227 20.43 5.25 -15.30
CA ARG A 227 20.22 6.04 -16.53
C ARG A 227 19.68 5.24 -17.72
N ASP A 228 19.70 3.91 -17.64
CA ASP A 228 19.31 3.03 -18.74
C ASP A 228 17.81 2.70 -18.74
N PHE A 229 17.12 2.93 -17.63
CA PHE A 229 15.70 2.68 -17.47
C PHE A 229 14.94 3.93 -17.03
N LYS A 230 13.65 3.96 -17.30
CA LYS A 230 12.71 4.96 -16.79
C LYS A 230 11.54 4.28 -16.10
N SER A 231 10.99 4.92 -15.12
CA SER A 231 9.79 4.47 -14.40
C SER A 231 8.57 5.25 -14.89
N VAL A 232 7.54 4.53 -15.31
CA VAL A 232 6.28 5.10 -15.80
C VAL A 232 5.15 4.66 -14.86
N PRO A 233 4.42 5.60 -14.22
CA PRO A 233 3.31 5.24 -13.35
C PRO A 233 2.17 4.64 -14.16
N LEU A 234 1.61 3.52 -13.67
CA LEU A 234 0.40 2.94 -14.22
C LEU A 234 -0.84 3.69 -13.69
N THR A 235 -1.87 3.80 -14.53
CA THR A 235 -3.11 4.49 -14.13
C THR A 235 -3.95 3.66 -13.16
N LYS A 236 -3.85 2.34 -13.20
CA LYS A 236 -4.60 1.44 -12.32
C LYS A 236 -3.80 1.10 -11.08
N THR A 237 -4.28 1.59 -9.95
CA THR A 237 -3.67 1.38 -8.64
C THR A 237 -3.99 -0.01 -8.09
N MET A 238 -3.10 -0.54 -7.27
CA MET A 238 -3.32 -1.77 -6.51
C MET A 238 -3.77 -1.43 -5.08
N GLU A 239 -4.79 -2.12 -4.59
CA GLU A 239 -5.26 -2.03 -3.21
C GLU A 239 -4.58 -3.12 -2.35
N ILE A 240 -4.17 -2.74 -1.15
CA ILE A 240 -3.58 -3.61 -0.14
C ILE A 240 -4.14 -3.35 1.25
#